data_f1ce9481ad010fcc000e07a0ff5d4e08
#
_entry.id   f1ce9481ad010fcc000e07a0ff5d4e08
#
_cell.length_a   1.000
_cell.length_b   1.000
_cell.length_c   1.000
_cell.angle_alpha   90.00
_cell.angle_beta   90.00
_cell.angle_gamma   90.00
#
_symmetry.space_group_name_H-M   'P 1'
#
loop_
_entity.id
_entity.type
_entity.pdbx_description
1 polymer ?
#
loop_
_entity_poly.entity_id
_entity_poly.type
_entity_poly.pdbx_seq_one_letter_code
_entity_poly.pdbx_strand_id
1 'polypeptide(L)'
;MTLTKNSASRMRTWQEEADMLLSLLDCFVPEREAVFASSEFFTGKRFYDLCLENEARTPEELEKKLGPEYKISVLAKNKEQGRSFARKLRELGHKIVLTPVVFNVSALNDGRNWSGSEYMVFWDLIIANKCHAIYLNEFWQFSDSCVFHYIAGLRTGKKLLDHAGNSVVLDSARKMVTSAIRRLEDYGFDVFNLHDALTVLKTFSSVG
;
A
#
# COMPACT_ATOMS: atom_id res chain seq x y z
N MET A 1 -41.04 -11.29 -33.07
CA MET A 1 -40.65 -10.13 -32.26
C MET A 1 -39.30 -10.45 -31.60
N THR A 2 -38.23 -10.07 -32.28
CA THR A 2 -36.85 -10.46 -31.91
C THR A 2 -36.27 -9.36 -31.02
N LEU A 3 -36.15 -9.64 -29.75
CA LEU A 3 -35.46 -8.73 -28.82
C LEU A 3 -33.95 -8.78 -29.12
N THR A 4 -33.48 -7.77 -29.82
CA THR A 4 -32.04 -7.51 -29.99
C THR A 4 -31.44 -7.10 -28.65
N LYS A 5 -30.77 -8.05 -27.97
CA LYS A 5 -29.84 -7.77 -26.87
C LYS A 5 -28.59 -7.10 -27.44
N ASN A 6 -28.61 -5.80 -27.61
CA ASN A 6 -27.40 -4.99 -27.80
C ASN A 6 -27.31 -4.00 -26.64
N SER A 7 -27.02 -4.49 -25.43
CA SER A 7 -26.36 -3.70 -24.41
C SER A 7 -24.89 -4.11 -24.41
N ALA A 8 -24.11 -3.52 -25.30
CA ALA A 8 -22.66 -3.49 -25.10
C ALA A 8 -22.45 -2.81 -23.76
N SER A 9 -22.07 -3.59 -22.76
CA SER A 9 -21.70 -3.09 -21.43
C SER A 9 -20.55 -2.11 -21.65
N ARG A 10 -20.83 -0.80 -21.52
CA ARG A 10 -19.81 0.23 -21.57
C ARG A 10 -18.83 -0.08 -20.43
N MET A 11 -17.57 -0.35 -20.76
CA MET A 11 -16.52 -0.50 -19.73
C MET A 11 -16.46 0.78 -18.90
N ARG A 12 -16.62 0.65 -17.58
CA ARG A 12 -16.50 1.78 -16.65
C ARG A 12 -15.07 2.31 -16.66
N THR A 13 -14.92 3.59 -16.43
CA THR A 13 -13.60 4.16 -16.14
C THR A 13 -13.16 3.77 -14.74
N TRP A 14 -11.85 3.80 -14.45
CA TRP A 14 -11.36 3.55 -13.09
C TRP A 14 -11.97 4.52 -12.07
N GLN A 15 -12.25 5.76 -12.49
CA GLN A 15 -12.85 6.77 -11.64
C GLN A 15 -14.30 6.38 -11.25
N GLU A 16 -15.11 5.95 -12.23
CA GLU A 16 -16.48 5.48 -11.96
C GLU A 16 -16.49 4.27 -11.01
N GLU A 17 -15.50 3.39 -11.13
CA GLU A 17 -15.33 2.24 -10.22
C GLU A 17 -14.89 2.68 -8.82
N ALA A 18 -13.93 3.60 -8.73
CA ALA A 18 -13.44 4.14 -7.47
C ALA A 18 -14.56 4.89 -6.72
N ASP A 19 -15.34 5.72 -7.42
CA ASP A 19 -16.47 6.45 -6.85
C ASP A 19 -17.57 5.50 -6.33
N MET A 20 -17.85 4.42 -7.07
CA MET A 20 -18.77 3.38 -6.63
C MET A 20 -18.28 2.69 -5.35
N LEU A 21 -16.99 2.34 -5.27
CA LEU A 21 -16.40 1.68 -4.10
C LEU A 21 -16.36 2.62 -2.90
N LEU A 22 -16.04 3.90 -3.10
CA LEU A 22 -16.09 4.89 -2.04
C LEU A 22 -17.51 5.07 -1.52
N SER A 23 -18.52 5.13 -2.41
CA SER A 23 -19.93 5.20 -2.03
C SER A 23 -20.39 3.98 -1.24
N LEU A 24 -19.92 2.77 -1.59
CA LEU A 24 -20.18 1.57 -0.81
C LEU A 24 -19.51 1.65 0.57
N LEU A 25 -18.26 2.10 0.65
CA LEU A 25 -17.59 2.30 1.92
C LEU A 25 -18.29 3.32 2.81
N ASP A 26 -18.90 4.36 2.24
CA ASP A 26 -19.68 5.37 2.97
C ASP A 26 -20.83 4.76 3.74
N CYS A 27 -21.43 3.67 3.26
CA CYS A 27 -22.50 2.96 3.95
C CYS A 27 -22.05 2.21 5.21
N PHE A 28 -20.77 1.84 5.31
CA PHE A 28 -20.26 0.97 6.37
C PHE A 28 -19.17 1.57 7.23
N VAL A 29 -18.48 2.59 6.71
CA VAL A 29 -17.32 3.20 7.35
C VAL A 29 -17.58 4.71 7.52
N PRO A 30 -17.96 5.15 8.72
CA PRO A 30 -18.13 6.58 9.00
C PRO A 30 -16.82 7.34 8.75
N GLU A 31 -16.95 8.65 8.49
CA GLU A 31 -15.80 9.51 8.25
C GLU A 31 -14.88 9.54 9.49
N ARG A 32 -13.58 9.37 9.24
CA ARG A 32 -12.52 9.45 10.25
C ARG A 32 -12.66 8.49 11.43
N GLU A 33 -13.40 7.41 11.31
CA GLU A 33 -13.51 6.40 12.36
C GLU A 33 -12.58 5.19 12.15
N ALA A 34 -12.09 5.00 10.95
CA ALA A 34 -11.18 3.90 10.65
C ALA A 34 -9.72 4.24 10.98
N VAL A 35 -8.93 3.19 11.18
CA VAL A 35 -7.48 3.23 11.07
C VAL A 35 -7.05 2.53 9.79
N PHE A 36 -5.95 2.98 9.20
CA PHE A 36 -5.36 2.36 8.03
C PHE A 36 -4.15 1.52 8.43
N ALA A 37 -4.19 0.24 8.12
CA ALA A 37 -3.08 -0.69 8.33
C ALA A 37 -2.24 -0.76 7.05
N SER A 38 -1.16 0.01 6.99
CA SER A 38 -0.22 0.03 5.89
C SER A 38 0.75 -1.13 5.99
N SER A 39 0.77 -1.99 4.99
CA SER A 39 1.66 -3.16 4.91
C SER A 39 2.15 -3.36 3.47
N GLU A 40 3.29 -4.03 3.34
CA GLU A 40 3.88 -4.39 2.06
C GLU A 40 2.90 -5.22 1.21
N PHE A 41 2.90 -4.99 -0.10
CA PHE A 41 2.06 -5.74 -1.03
C PHE A 41 2.91 -6.55 -2.01
N PHE A 42 3.66 -5.90 -2.90
CA PHE A 42 4.56 -6.54 -3.87
C PHE A 42 6.03 -6.34 -3.53
N THR A 43 6.41 -5.12 -3.18
CA THR A 43 7.76 -4.73 -2.81
C THR A 43 7.89 -4.63 -1.30
N GLY A 44 9.11 -4.60 -0.80
CA GLY A 44 9.40 -4.44 0.61
C GLY A 44 10.49 -5.38 1.08
N LYS A 45 10.76 -5.38 2.38
CA LYS A 45 11.91 -6.10 2.95
C LYS A 45 11.94 -7.58 2.55
N ARG A 46 10.82 -8.28 2.60
CA ARG A 46 10.73 -9.70 2.22
C ARG A 46 11.13 -9.97 0.77
N PHE A 47 10.70 -9.10 -0.14
CA PHE A 47 11.07 -9.22 -1.55
C PHE A 47 12.58 -9.06 -1.72
N TYR A 48 13.17 -8.06 -1.08
CA TYR A 48 14.61 -7.83 -1.15
C TYR A 48 15.41 -8.94 -0.46
N ASP A 49 14.96 -9.44 0.69
CA ASP A 49 15.59 -10.59 1.35
C ASP A 49 15.59 -11.82 0.42
N LEU A 50 14.46 -12.11 -0.23
CA LEU A 50 14.36 -13.22 -1.19
C LEU A 50 15.30 -13.05 -2.40
N CYS A 51 15.42 -11.82 -2.89
CA CYS A 51 16.39 -11.49 -3.94
C CYS A 51 17.81 -11.78 -3.50
N LEU A 52 18.20 -11.35 -2.29
CA LEU A 52 19.54 -11.58 -1.74
C LEU A 52 19.82 -13.07 -1.52
N GLU A 53 18.88 -13.82 -0.96
CA GLU A 53 18.99 -15.28 -0.77
C GLU A 53 19.22 -16.04 -2.08
N ASN A 54 18.72 -15.47 -3.19
CA ASN A 54 18.85 -16.06 -4.53
C ASN A 54 19.86 -15.33 -5.42
N GLU A 55 20.69 -14.43 -4.88
CA GLU A 55 21.67 -13.65 -5.65
C GLU A 55 21.05 -12.95 -6.87
N ALA A 56 19.81 -12.50 -6.75
CA ALA A 56 19.07 -11.75 -7.77
C ALA A 56 19.04 -10.26 -7.40
N ARG A 57 19.08 -9.38 -8.40
CA ARG A 57 18.99 -7.93 -8.21
C ARG A 57 17.73 -7.33 -8.78
N THR A 58 17.07 -8.06 -9.66
CA THR A 58 15.84 -7.61 -10.31
C THR A 58 14.74 -8.67 -10.18
N PRO A 59 13.45 -8.28 -10.32
CA PRO A 59 12.34 -9.22 -10.39
C PRO A 59 12.51 -10.25 -11.52
N GLU A 60 13.08 -9.85 -12.67
CA GLU A 60 13.30 -10.71 -13.82
C GLU A 60 14.38 -11.77 -13.55
N GLU A 61 15.47 -11.39 -12.85
CA GLU A 61 16.50 -12.34 -12.42
C GLU A 61 15.94 -13.34 -11.40
N LEU A 62 15.13 -12.86 -10.46
CA LEU A 62 14.48 -13.71 -9.47
C LEU A 62 13.51 -14.70 -10.14
N GLU A 63 12.74 -14.23 -11.15
CA GLU A 63 11.83 -15.06 -11.92
C GLU A 63 12.56 -16.16 -12.71
N LYS A 64 13.72 -15.85 -13.28
CA LYS A 64 14.56 -16.86 -13.96
C LYS A 64 15.05 -17.95 -13.02
N LYS A 65 15.32 -17.62 -11.74
CA LYS A 65 15.84 -18.57 -10.74
C LYS A 65 14.76 -19.39 -10.06
N LEU A 66 13.62 -18.79 -9.74
CA LEU A 66 12.55 -19.39 -8.95
C LEU A 66 11.30 -19.76 -9.76
N GLY A 67 11.23 -19.33 -11.04
CA GLY A 67 10.02 -19.44 -11.86
C GLY A 67 8.98 -18.36 -11.50
N PRO A 68 7.91 -18.21 -12.32
CA PRO A 68 6.91 -17.15 -12.16
C PRO A 68 6.11 -17.25 -10.85
N GLU A 69 6.07 -18.42 -10.23
CA GLU A 69 5.28 -18.68 -9.01
C GLU A 69 5.80 -17.96 -7.78
N TYR A 70 7.07 -17.45 -7.79
CA TYR A 70 7.60 -16.71 -6.66
C TYR A 70 6.77 -15.45 -6.35
N LYS A 71 6.23 -14.79 -7.38
CA LYS A 71 5.36 -13.61 -7.22
C LYS A 71 4.12 -13.94 -6.41
N ILE A 72 3.50 -15.09 -6.70
CA ILE A 72 2.33 -15.59 -5.96
C ILE A 72 2.70 -15.89 -4.52
N SER A 73 3.87 -16.53 -4.29
CA SER A 73 4.35 -16.86 -2.95
C SER A 73 4.66 -15.62 -2.11
N VAL A 74 5.37 -14.62 -2.69
CA VAL A 74 5.66 -13.34 -2.00
C VAL A 74 4.36 -12.61 -1.68
N LEU A 75 3.46 -12.48 -2.65
CA LEU A 75 2.18 -11.81 -2.48
C LEU A 75 1.31 -12.50 -1.42
N ALA A 76 1.24 -13.83 -1.41
CA ALA A 76 0.46 -14.58 -0.42
C ALA A 76 0.99 -14.34 0.99
N LYS A 77 2.33 -14.37 1.19
CA LYS A 77 2.96 -14.11 2.48
C LYS A 77 2.77 -12.66 2.94
N ASN A 78 2.88 -11.69 2.03
CA ASN A 78 2.64 -10.28 2.35
C ASN A 78 1.16 -10.04 2.70
N LYS A 79 0.23 -10.65 1.97
CA LYS A 79 -1.21 -10.61 2.30
C LYS A 79 -1.49 -11.20 3.69
N GLU A 80 -0.89 -12.33 4.03
CA GLU A 80 -1.08 -12.95 5.35
C GLU A 80 -0.51 -12.08 6.47
N GLN A 81 0.68 -11.50 6.27
CA GLN A 81 1.27 -10.55 7.22
C GLN A 81 0.38 -9.31 7.39
N GLY A 82 -0.14 -8.74 6.31
CA GLY A 82 -1.06 -7.59 6.37
C GLY A 82 -2.38 -7.92 7.07
N ARG A 83 -2.93 -9.13 6.84
CA ARG A 83 -4.12 -9.62 7.57
C ARG A 83 -3.84 -9.80 9.06
N SER A 84 -2.70 -10.39 9.40
CA SER A 84 -2.27 -10.56 10.79
C SER A 84 -2.10 -9.22 11.48
N PHE A 85 -1.47 -8.25 10.79
CA PHE A 85 -1.33 -6.90 11.30
C PHE A 85 -2.69 -6.21 11.52
N ALA A 86 -3.60 -6.28 10.57
CA ALA A 86 -4.95 -5.74 10.72
C ALA A 86 -5.73 -6.42 11.87
N ARG A 87 -5.54 -7.73 12.08
CA ARG A 87 -6.14 -8.46 13.21
C ARG A 87 -5.59 -7.94 14.54
N LYS A 88 -4.26 -7.80 14.66
CA LYS A 88 -3.62 -7.23 15.85
C LYS A 88 -4.16 -5.84 16.20
N LEU A 89 -4.37 -4.97 15.21
CA LEU A 89 -4.96 -3.65 15.44
C LEU A 89 -6.40 -3.75 15.97
N ARG A 90 -7.19 -4.71 15.49
CA ARG A 90 -8.54 -4.96 16.05
C ARG A 90 -8.50 -5.45 17.49
N GLU A 91 -7.56 -6.31 17.82
CA GLU A 91 -7.33 -6.81 19.19
C GLU A 91 -6.90 -5.67 20.14
N LEU A 92 -6.22 -4.64 19.62
CA LEU A 92 -5.91 -3.40 20.33
C LEU A 92 -7.12 -2.44 20.48
N GLY A 93 -8.30 -2.83 20.01
CA GLY A 93 -9.56 -2.10 20.19
C GLY A 93 -9.98 -1.22 19.01
N HIS A 94 -9.26 -1.25 17.88
CA HIS A 94 -9.69 -0.52 16.69
C HIS A 94 -10.85 -1.25 16.01
N LYS A 95 -12.06 -0.66 16.06
CA LYS A 95 -13.30 -1.28 15.52
C LYS A 95 -13.23 -1.45 14.00
N ILE A 96 -12.70 -0.46 13.28
CA ILE A 96 -12.63 -0.45 11.82
C ILE A 96 -11.17 -0.32 11.39
N VAL A 97 -10.66 -1.36 10.74
CA VAL A 97 -9.29 -1.41 10.22
C VAL A 97 -9.36 -1.65 8.72
N LEU A 98 -8.94 -0.67 7.94
CA LEU A 98 -8.84 -0.73 6.49
C LEU A 98 -7.40 -1.10 6.10
N THR A 99 -7.26 -1.95 5.09
CA THR A 99 -5.94 -2.37 4.59
C THR A 99 -6.03 -2.84 3.14
N PRO A 100 -5.05 -2.53 2.29
CA PRO A 100 -5.03 -2.94 0.89
C PRO A 100 -5.10 -4.46 0.69
N VAL A 101 -4.59 -5.22 1.65
CA VAL A 101 -4.49 -6.69 1.52
C VAL A 101 -5.82 -7.44 1.72
N VAL A 102 -6.81 -6.83 2.36
CA VAL A 102 -8.14 -7.42 2.56
C VAL A 102 -9.10 -6.95 1.48
N PHE A 103 -8.94 -5.72 1.01
CA PHE A 103 -9.80 -5.12 0.02
C PHE A 103 -9.29 -5.43 -1.38
N ASN A 104 -9.72 -6.56 -1.94
CA ASN A 104 -9.31 -6.95 -3.29
C ASN A 104 -10.17 -6.23 -4.33
N VAL A 105 -9.75 -5.03 -4.73
CA VAL A 105 -10.44 -4.24 -5.76
C VAL A 105 -10.52 -5.00 -7.08
N SER A 106 -9.50 -5.79 -7.43
CA SER A 106 -9.52 -6.59 -8.67
C SER A 106 -10.61 -7.66 -8.71
N ALA A 107 -11.14 -8.09 -7.56
CA ALA A 107 -12.27 -9.04 -7.50
C ALA A 107 -13.62 -8.38 -7.82
N LEU A 108 -13.68 -7.04 -7.79
CA LEU A 108 -14.88 -6.25 -8.04
C LEU A 108 -14.91 -5.69 -9.47
N ASN A 109 -13.81 -5.84 -10.21
CA ASN A 109 -13.66 -5.33 -11.56
C ASN A 109 -13.98 -6.43 -12.57
N ASP A 110 -14.79 -6.13 -13.57
CA ASP A 110 -15.15 -7.00 -14.71
C ASP A 110 -13.92 -7.33 -15.62
N GLY A 111 -12.78 -7.68 -15.01
CA GLY A 111 -11.54 -8.07 -15.69
C GLY A 111 -10.58 -6.91 -16.01
N ARG A 112 -10.87 -5.67 -15.61
CA ARG A 112 -9.93 -4.57 -15.72
C ARG A 112 -8.96 -4.56 -14.52
N ASN A 113 -7.67 -4.53 -14.81
CA ASN A 113 -6.65 -4.32 -13.79
C ASN A 113 -6.34 -2.81 -13.67
N TRP A 114 -6.49 -2.26 -12.48
CA TRP A 114 -6.03 -0.91 -12.19
C TRP A 114 -4.50 -0.86 -12.26
N SER A 115 -3.98 0.26 -12.75
CA SER A 115 -2.55 0.54 -12.67
C SER A 115 -2.13 0.80 -11.21
N GLY A 116 -0.84 0.71 -10.93
CA GLY A 116 -0.31 1.02 -9.60
C GLY A 116 -0.66 2.44 -9.14
N SER A 117 -0.64 3.42 -10.06
CA SER A 117 -1.02 4.81 -9.77
C SER A 117 -2.51 4.97 -9.45
N GLU A 118 -3.39 4.27 -10.16
CA GLU A 118 -4.84 4.27 -9.88
C GLU A 118 -5.13 3.68 -8.49
N TYR A 119 -4.43 2.59 -8.11
CA TYR A 119 -4.49 2.04 -6.76
C TYR A 119 -4.04 3.04 -5.71
N MET A 120 -2.94 3.76 -5.94
CA MET A 120 -2.43 4.73 -4.99
C MET A 120 -3.42 5.88 -4.77
N VAL A 121 -4.00 6.44 -5.85
CA VAL A 121 -5.01 7.49 -5.75
C VAL A 121 -6.24 7.02 -4.97
N PHE A 122 -6.71 5.79 -5.21
CA PHE A 122 -7.85 5.23 -4.49
C PHE A 122 -7.58 5.13 -2.98
N TRP A 123 -6.39 4.63 -2.59
CA TRP A 123 -6.03 4.53 -1.17
C TRP A 123 -5.81 5.89 -0.53
N ASP A 124 -5.27 6.87 -1.25
CA ASP A 124 -5.16 8.25 -0.78
C ASP A 124 -6.55 8.84 -0.44
N LEU A 125 -7.56 8.59 -1.28
CA LEU A 125 -8.94 9.02 -1.02
C LEU A 125 -9.53 8.33 0.22
N ILE A 126 -9.32 7.03 0.39
CA ILE A 126 -9.76 6.29 1.59
C ILE A 126 -9.07 6.82 2.84
N ILE A 127 -7.76 7.00 2.81
CA ILE A 127 -6.98 7.55 3.93
C ILE A 127 -7.51 8.94 4.29
N ALA A 128 -7.69 9.81 3.29
CA ALA A 128 -8.15 11.18 3.51
C ALA A 128 -9.51 11.23 4.20
N ASN A 129 -10.48 10.46 3.73
CA ASN A 129 -11.88 10.59 4.11
C ASN A 129 -12.30 9.66 5.27
N LYS A 130 -11.74 8.45 5.33
CA LYS A 130 -12.20 7.41 6.26
C LYS A 130 -11.32 7.20 7.47
N CYS A 131 -10.03 7.55 7.38
CA CYS A 131 -9.08 7.24 8.44
C CYS A 131 -8.75 8.44 9.31
N HIS A 132 -8.53 8.21 10.61
CA HIS A 132 -7.97 9.20 11.54
C HIS A 132 -6.49 8.92 11.84
N ALA A 133 -6.03 7.70 11.60
CA ALA A 133 -4.66 7.30 11.83
C ALA A 133 -4.18 6.29 10.77
N ILE A 134 -2.88 6.25 10.55
CA ILE A 134 -2.18 5.23 9.76
C ILE A 134 -1.23 4.51 10.69
N TYR A 135 -1.34 3.19 10.73
CA TYR A 135 -0.39 2.30 11.36
C TYR A 135 0.52 1.70 10.30
N LEU A 136 1.81 1.86 10.47
CA LEU A 136 2.84 1.38 9.57
C LEU A 136 3.37 0.05 10.09
N ASN A 137 3.33 -1.00 9.26
CA ASN A 137 3.87 -2.29 9.62
C ASN A 137 5.39 -2.22 9.80
N GLU A 138 5.98 -3.24 10.41
CA GLU A 138 7.42 -3.35 10.57
C GLU A 138 8.13 -3.32 9.20
N PHE A 139 9.26 -2.61 9.11
CA PHE A 139 10.04 -2.41 7.87
C PHE A 139 9.33 -1.67 6.74
N TRP A 140 8.27 -0.92 7.01
CA TRP A 140 7.50 -0.14 6.04
C TRP A 140 8.37 0.74 5.13
N GLN A 141 9.53 1.22 5.62
CA GLN A 141 10.45 2.09 4.90
C GLN A 141 11.13 1.42 3.69
N PHE A 142 11.04 0.09 3.58
CA PHE A 142 11.52 -0.67 2.42
C PHE A 142 10.48 -0.85 1.32
N SER A 143 9.23 -0.41 1.53
CA SER A 143 8.13 -0.51 0.58
C SER A 143 7.73 0.87 0.10
N ASP A 144 7.82 1.10 -1.20
CA ASP A 144 7.39 2.34 -1.85
C ASP A 144 5.92 2.68 -1.53
N SER A 145 5.01 1.70 -1.65
CA SER A 145 3.60 1.90 -1.32
C SER A 145 3.39 2.31 0.14
N CYS A 146 4.12 1.71 1.09
CA CYS A 146 4.01 2.10 2.49
C CYS A 146 4.55 3.52 2.75
N VAL A 147 5.63 3.92 2.08
CA VAL A 147 6.15 5.29 2.15
C VAL A 147 5.14 6.28 1.55
N PHE A 148 4.48 5.92 0.44
CA PHE A 148 3.39 6.75 -0.11
C PHE A 148 2.19 6.85 0.82
N HIS A 149 1.78 5.78 1.53
CA HIS A 149 0.73 5.87 2.56
C HIS A 149 1.13 6.81 3.71
N TYR A 150 2.41 6.79 4.14
CA TYR A 150 2.94 7.74 5.11
C TYR A 150 2.80 9.19 4.61
N ILE A 151 3.16 9.45 3.33
CA ILE A 151 3.02 10.76 2.67
C ILE A 151 1.55 11.19 2.61
N ALA A 152 0.65 10.29 2.24
CA ALA A 152 -0.79 10.55 2.22
C ALA A 152 -1.29 10.98 3.60
N GLY A 153 -0.83 10.31 4.64
CA GLY A 153 -1.13 10.67 6.03
C GLY A 153 -0.62 12.06 6.42
N LEU A 154 0.60 12.43 6.02
CA LEU A 154 1.13 13.79 6.23
C LEU A 154 0.26 14.85 5.53
N ARG A 155 -0.06 14.63 4.26
CA ARG A 155 -0.90 15.55 3.45
C ARG A 155 -2.28 15.78 4.06
N THR A 156 -2.84 14.77 4.69
CA THR A 156 -4.21 14.77 5.21
C THR A 156 -4.29 14.94 6.73
N GLY A 157 -3.14 15.22 7.38
CA GLY A 157 -3.08 15.50 8.81
C GLY A 157 -3.47 14.31 9.70
N LYS A 158 -3.16 13.08 9.28
CA LYS A 158 -3.46 11.87 10.06
C LYS A 158 -2.39 11.59 11.12
N LYS A 159 -2.77 10.89 12.18
CA LYS A 159 -1.79 10.34 13.12
C LYS A 159 -0.98 9.25 12.40
N LEU A 160 0.33 9.32 12.48
CA LEU A 160 1.26 8.39 11.85
C LEU A 160 1.95 7.59 12.93
N LEU A 161 1.68 6.31 12.98
CA LEU A 161 2.07 5.42 14.07
C LEU A 161 2.82 4.21 13.51
N ASP A 162 3.80 3.70 14.26
CA ASP A 162 4.44 2.43 13.94
C ASP A 162 3.54 1.24 14.37
N HIS A 163 4.01 0.03 14.12
CA HIS A 163 3.31 -1.21 14.46
C HIS A 163 3.08 -1.41 15.97
N ALA A 164 3.81 -0.67 16.81
CA ALA A 164 3.67 -0.68 18.28
C ALA A 164 2.80 0.47 18.81
N GLY A 165 2.36 1.40 17.94
CA GLY A 165 1.54 2.54 18.29
C GLY A 165 2.33 3.80 18.66
N ASN A 166 3.66 3.81 18.47
CA ASN A 166 4.48 5.00 18.70
C ASN A 166 4.39 5.95 17.50
N SER A 167 4.43 7.26 17.77
CA SER A 167 4.40 8.27 16.71
C SER A 167 5.64 8.21 15.83
N VAL A 168 5.44 8.17 14.52
CA VAL A 168 6.50 8.26 13.50
C VAL A 168 6.59 9.69 13.01
N VAL A 169 7.49 10.47 13.60
CA VAL A 169 7.70 11.86 13.18
C VAL A 169 8.47 11.97 11.87
N LEU A 170 8.27 13.09 11.16
CA LEU A 170 8.81 13.30 9.80
C LEU A 170 10.32 13.10 9.70
N ASP A 171 11.10 13.63 10.65
CA ASP A 171 12.57 13.51 10.60
C ASP A 171 13.04 12.08 10.84
N SER A 172 12.34 11.32 11.67
CA SER A 172 12.58 9.90 11.86
C SER A 172 12.26 9.12 10.58
N ALA A 173 11.10 9.40 9.96
CA ALA A 173 10.70 8.78 8.71
C ALA A 173 11.72 9.02 7.58
N ARG A 174 12.20 10.26 7.42
CA ARG A 174 13.24 10.60 6.43
C ARG A 174 14.53 9.81 6.66
N LYS A 175 14.98 9.70 7.92
CA LYS A 175 16.18 8.93 8.28
C LYS A 175 15.99 7.45 7.96
N MET A 176 14.83 6.89 8.30
CA MET A 176 14.51 5.48 8.04
C MET A 176 14.48 5.17 6.54
N VAL A 177 13.79 6.00 5.75
CA VAL A 177 13.72 5.83 4.28
C VAL A 177 15.10 6.02 3.64
N THR A 178 15.86 7.05 4.06
CA THR A 178 17.23 7.26 3.57
C THR A 178 18.15 6.06 3.86
N SER A 179 18.05 5.49 5.07
CA SER A 179 18.82 4.31 5.46
C SER A 179 18.41 3.07 4.65
N ALA A 180 17.11 2.90 4.39
CA ALA A 180 16.61 1.81 3.55
C ALA A 180 17.13 1.92 2.10
N ILE A 181 17.06 3.12 1.51
CA ILE A 181 17.59 3.39 0.16
C ILE A 181 19.06 3.01 0.09
N ARG A 182 19.92 3.55 0.97
CA ARG A 182 21.35 3.25 0.97
C ARG A 182 21.62 1.75 1.05
N ARG A 183 20.94 1.07 1.97
CA ARG A 183 21.11 -0.37 2.11
C ARG A 183 20.73 -1.15 0.85
N LEU A 184 19.66 -0.74 0.16
CA LEU A 184 19.24 -1.38 -1.08
C LEU A 184 20.19 -1.07 -2.25
N GLU A 185 20.69 0.18 -2.35
CA GLU A 185 21.70 0.59 -3.32
C GLU A 185 23.01 -0.17 -3.13
N ASP A 186 23.48 -0.35 -1.89
CA ASP A 186 24.67 -1.12 -1.56
C ASP A 186 24.58 -2.57 -2.07
N TYR A 187 23.36 -3.12 -2.15
CA TYR A 187 23.10 -4.43 -2.75
C TYR A 187 22.82 -4.38 -4.26
N GLY A 188 22.77 -3.20 -4.85
CA GLY A 188 22.55 -2.97 -6.29
C GLY A 188 21.11 -3.09 -6.74
N PHE A 189 20.14 -2.86 -5.86
CA PHE A 189 18.73 -2.79 -6.23
C PHE A 189 18.35 -1.44 -6.84
N ASP A 190 17.39 -1.45 -7.76
CA ASP A 190 16.74 -0.23 -8.21
C ASP A 190 15.78 0.29 -7.12
N VAL A 191 15.97 1.54 -6.72
CA VAL A 191 15.21 2.21 -5.66
C VAL A 191 14.58 3.52 -6.12
N PHE A 192 14.36 3.67 -7.42
CA PHE A 192 13.83 4.89 -8.04
C PHE A 192 12.57 5.40 -7.33
N ASN A 193 11.58 4.53 -7.10
CA ASN A 193 10.33 4.92 -6.43
C ASN A 193 10.54 5.39 -4.99
N LEU A 194 11.50 4.81 -4.26
CA LEU A 194 11.83 5.25 -2.90
C LEU A 194 12.55 6.61 -2.91
N HIS A 195 13.38 6.89 -3.92
CA HIS A 195 14.00 8.21 -4.10
C HIS A 195 12.94 9.28 -4.40
N ASP A 196 11.98 8.98 -5.26
CA ASP A 196 10.86 9.88 -5.55
C ASP A 196 10.06 10.17 -4.27
N ALA A 197 9.70 9.14 -3.53
CA ALA A 197 9.01 9.28 -2.25
C ALA A 197 9.83 10.09 -1.22
N LEU A 198 11.14 9.86 -1.12
CA LEU A 198 12.03 10.64 -0.25
C LEU A 198 12.09 12.11 -0.69
N THR A 199 12.10 12.38 -2.00
CA THR A 199 12.07 13.74 -2.54
C THR A 199 10.79 14.46 -2.10
N VAL A 200 9.64 13.80 -2.22
CA VAL A 200 8.36 14.33 -1.70
C VAL A 200 8.42 14.55 -0.19
N LEU A 201 8.95 13.60 0.59
CA LEU A 201 9.09 13.76 2.04
C LEU A 201 9.92 14.99 2.43
N LYS A 202 10.94 15.35 1.64
CA LYS A 202 11.77 16.54 1.89
C LYS A 202 11.04 17.86 1.68
N THR A 203 9.93 17.87 0.93
CA THR A 203 9.13 19.11 0.72
C THR A 203 8.28 19.49 1.92
N PHE A 204 7.97 18.55 2.83
CA PHE A 204 7.24 18.88 4.05
C PHE A 204 8.15 19.61 5.03
N SER A 205 7.61 20.54 5.79
CA SER A 205 8.31 21.17 6.91
C SER A 205 8.09 20.36 8.19
N SER A 206 9.14 20.15 8.98
CA SER A 206 8.97 19.61 10.33
C SER A 206 8.20 20.65 11.13
N VAL A 207 6.99 20.33 11.52
CA VAL A 207 6.24 21.17 12.48
C VAL A 207 6.92 20.93 13.83
N GLY A 208 7.53 22.00 14.36
CA GLY A 208 8.20 21.99 15.66
C GLY A 208 7.23 21.79 16.82
#